data_1380006b0daf9ed155c02612eabe8cb2
#
_entry.id   1380006b0daf9ed155c02612eabe8cb2
#
_cell.length_a   1.000
_cell.length_b   1.000
_cell.length_c   1.000
_cell.angle_alpha   90.00
_cell.angle_beta   90.00
_cell.angle_gamma   90.00
#
_symmetry.space_group_name_H-M   'P 1'
#
loop_
_entity.id
_entity.type
_entity.pdbx_description
1 polymer ?
#
loop_
_entity_poly.entity_id
_entity_poly.type
_entity_poly.pdbx_seq_one_letter_code
_entity_poly.pdbx_strand_id
1 'polypeptide(L)'
;QDLTGPAITPPEWCFGPWMSSNRWECADQVEEQLAQMEQHQIPATVLVLERWSDDTIFDRFEDASHHVEPGSHCFCDEELDFTHNRRWPSPRRLCQKIQEHGLKLILWQAPILRLPPDGQYPQAEQDIAYAIKNHYCVMMPSGQPFRCAEGWFKGSLLLDFTNPKAVAWWQAKHA
;
A
#
# COMPACT_ATOMS: atom_id res chain seq x y z
N GLN A 1 -26.26 -1.05 -18.25
CA GLN A 1 -25.27 -1.84 -19.02
C GLN A 1 -24.60 -1.01 -20.11
N ASP A 2 -25.29 -0.02 -20.69
CA ASP A 2 -24.72 0.82 -21.78
C ASP A 2 -23.56 1.72 -21.31
N LEU A 3 -23.51 2.08 -20.03
CA LEU A 3 -22.45 2.91 -19.44
C LEU A 3 -21.32 2.12 -18.77
N THR A 4 -21.60 0.90 -18.30
CA THR A 4 -20.65 0.12 -17.48
C THR A 4 -20.22 -1.19 -18.13
N GLY A 5 -20.81 -1.56 -19.27
CA GLY A 5 -20.63 -2.87 -19.87
C GLY A 5 -21.27 -4.03 -19.08
N PRO A 6 -21.08 -5.27 -19.52
CA PRO A 6 -21.59 -6.44 -18.81
C PRO A 6 -20.84 -6.64 -17.50
N ALA A 7 -21.55 -7.13 -16.48
CA ALA A 7 -20.92 -7.50 -15.22
C ALA A 7 -19.93 -8.67 -15.44
N ILE A 8 -18.74 -8.53 -14.88
CA ILE A 8 -17.75 -9.62 -14.84
C ILE A 8 -18.09 -10.53 -13.68
N THR A 9 -18.15 -11.84 -13.90
CA THR A 9 -18.31 -12.80 -12.83
C THR A 9 -17.03 -12.84 -11.99
N PRO A 10 -17.06 -12.45 -10.72
CA PRO A 10 -15.87 -12.51 -9.87
C PRO A 10 -15.48 -13.97 -9.58
N PRO A 11 -14.22 -14.25 -9.27
CA PRO A 11 -13.79 -15.59 -8.88
C PRO A 11 -14.41 -16.00 -7.53
N GLU A 12 -14.56 -17.32 -7.32
CA GLU A 12 -15.26 -17.90 -6.17
C GLU A 12 -14.72 -17.40 -4.81
N TRP A 13 -13.41 -17.24 -4.69
CA TRP A 13 -12.78 -16.78 -3.45
C TRP A 13 -13.24 -15.38 -2.99
N CYS A 14 -13.78 -14.56 -3.88
CA CYS A 14 -14.31 -13.24 -3.52
C CYS A 14 -15.54 -13.33 -2.58
N PHE A 15 -16.23 -14.47 -2.58
CA PHE A 15 -17.45 -14.66 -1.81
C PHE A 15 -17.22 -15.30 -0.43
N GLY A 16 -15.99 -15.69 -0.12
CA GLY A 16 -15.62 -16.19 1.20
C GLY A 16 -15.38 -15.07 2.22
N PRO A 17 -15.17 -15.41 3.50
CA PRO A 17 -14.87 -14.42 4.53
C PRO A 17 -13.52 -13.73 4.30
N TRP A 18 -13.51 -12.42 4.42
CA TRP A 18 -12.32 -11.60 4.37
C TRP A 18 -11.96 -11.16 5.79
N MET A 19 -10.77 -11.56 6.24
CA MET A 19 -10.26 -11.19 7.55
C MET A 19 -9.41 -9.93 7.43
N SER A 20 -9.73 -8.91 8.22
CA SER A 20 -9.07 -7.61 8.20
C SER A 20 -8.93 -7.03 9.60
N SER A 21 -7.85 -6.33 9.86
CA SER A 21 -7.70 -5.56 11.10
C SER A 21 -6.67 -4.45 10.96
N ASN A 22 -7.01 -3.28 11.46
CA ASN A 22 -6.10 -2.14 11.61
C ASN A 22 -5.17 -2.27 12.84
N ARG A 23 -5.20 -3.40 13.54
CA ARG A 23 -4.35 -3.68 14.70
C ARG A 23 -3.23 -4.67 14.41
N TRP A 24 -3.18 -5.23 13.21
CA TRP A 24 -2.08 -6.08 12.80
C TRP A 24 -0.94 -5.21 12.26
N GLU A 25 -0.02 -4.87 13.17
CA GLU A 25 1.07 -3.94 12.94
C GLU A 25 2.45 -4.60 12.79
N CYS A 26 2.48 -5.95 12.87
CA CYS A 26 3.71 -6.74 12.72
C CYS A 26 3.43 -8.17 12.26
N ALA A 27 4.46 -8.83 11.75
CA ALA A 27 4.40 -10.20 11.25
C ALA A 27 3.90 -11.19 12.31
N ASP A 28 4.38 -11.09 13.55
CA ASP A 28 4.02 -12.02 14.62
C ASP A 28 2.51 -12.02 14.91
N GLN A 29 1.88 -10.84 14.90
CA GLN A 29 0.43 -10.75 15.09
C GLN A 29 -0.34 -11.40 13.94
N VAL A 30 0.14 -11.25 12.71
CA VAL A 30 -0.48 -11.90 11.53
C VAL A 30 -0.32 -13.42 11.61
N GLU A 31 0.88 -13.90 11.98
CA GLU A 31 1.15 -15.33 12.14
C GLU A 31 0.30 -15.95 13.25
N GLU A 32 0.08 -15.25 14.35
CA GLU A 32 -0.84 -15.67 15.40
C GLU A 32 -2.27 -15.82 14.86
N GLN A 33 -2.74 -14.85 14.06
CA GLN A 33 -4.08 -14.93 13.45
C GLN A 33 -4.21 -16.10 12.48
N LEU A 34 -3.18 -16.38 11.68
CA LEU A 34 -3.17 -17.56 10.82
C LEU A 34 -3.33 -18.85 11.62
N ALA A 35 -2.59 -18.99 12.72
CA ALA A 35 -2.67 -20.13 13.62
C ALA A 35 -4.08 -20.24 14.27
N GLN A 36 -4.67 -19.12 14.70
CA GLN A 36 -6.04 -19.10 15.26
C GLN A 36 -7.09 -19.48 14.21
N MET A 37 -6.97 -18.99 12.98
CA MET A 37 -7.87 -19.36 11.90
C MET A 37 -7.81 -20.87 11.61
N GLU A 38 -6.61 -21.46 11.60
CA GLU A 38 -6.43 -22.91 11.43
C GLU A 38 -7.02 -23.69 12.59
N GLN A 39 -6.66 -23.31 13.84
CA GLN A 39 -7.17 -23.98 15.05
C GLN A 39 -8.68 -24.00 15.15
N HIS A 40 -9.32 -22.89 14.78
CA HIS A 40 -10.78 -22.72 14.85
C HIS A 40 -11.50 -23.06 13.55
N GLN A 41 -10.78 -23.55 12.54
CA GLN A 41 -11.33 -23.94 11.23
C GLN A 41 -12.15 -22.80 10.59
N ILE A 42 -11.68 -21.56 10.68
CA ILE A 42 -12.33 -20.39 10.07
C ILE A 42 -12.10 -20.44 8.56
N PRO A 43 -13.15 -20.51 7.73
CA PRO A 43 -13.03 -20.69 6.29
C PRO A 43 -12.75 -19.35 5.57
N ALA A 44 -11.74 -18.60 6.03
CA ALA A 44 -11.35 -17.35 5.38
C ALA A 44 -10.75 -17.61 4.00
N THR A 45 -10.98 -16.69 3.07
CA THR A 45 -10.44 -16.76 1.71
C THR A 45 -9.48 -15.62 1.41
N VAL A 46 -9.56 -14.53 2.17
CA VAL A 46 -8.75 -13.33 2.00
C VAL A 46 -8.27 -12.84 3.36
N LEU A 47 -7.02 -12.40 3.39
CA LEU A 47 -6.43 -11.63 4.48
C LEU A 47 -6.11 -10.22 3.97
N VAL A 48 -6.60 -9.19 4.66
CA VAL A 48 -6.32 -7.78 4.35
C VAL A 48 -5.39 -7.23 5.41
N LEU A 49 -4.19 -6.81 5.01
CA LEU A 49 -3.28 -6.07 5.89
C LEU A 49 -3.52 -4.58 5.71
N GLU A 50 -3.97 -3.91 6.78
CA GLU A 50 -4.24 -2.47 6.77
C GLU A 50 -3.01 -1.66 7.20
N ARG A 51 -2.26 -2.14 8.19
CA ARG A 51 -1.12 -1.44 8.80
C ARG A 51 0.23 -2.03 8.35
N TRP A 52 0.35 -2.35 7.07
CA TRP A 52 1.58 -2.90 6.51
C TRP A 52 2.61 -1.82 6.15
N SER A 53 2.15 -0.60 5.85
CA SER A 53 2.95 0.54 5.40
C SER A 53 2.80 1.72 6.35
N ASP A 54 3.67 2.70 6.19
CA ASP A 54 3.75 3.95 6.96
C ASP A 54 2.67 5.00 6.63
N ASP A 55 1.69 4.68 5.77
CA ASP A 55 0.63 5.57 5.32
C ASP A 55 1.10 6.81 4.53
N THR A 56 2.33 6.84 4.01
CA THR A 56 2.82 7.96 3.18
C THR A 56 2.52 7.77 1.70
N ILE A 57 3.12 6.77 1.07
CA ILE A 57 2.94 6.43 -0.35
C ILE A 57 2.38 5.01 -0.53
N PHE A 58 2.47 4.16 0.49
CA PHE A 58 2.06 2.74 0.45
C PHE A 58 2.87 1.90 -0.55
N ASP A 59 4.16 2.16 -0.68
CA ASP A 59 5.04 1.49 -1.62
C ASP A 59 5.97 0.46 -0.98
N ARG A 60 5.98 0.35 0.36
CA ARG A 60 6.84 -0.58 1.11
C ARG A 60 6.27 -0.93 2.47
N PHE A 61 6.75 -2.04 3.03
CA PHE A 61 6.46 -2.37 4.42
C PHE A 61 7.10 -1.36 5.37
N GLU A 62 6.38 -0.99 6.42
CA GLU A 62 6.82 -0.01 7.41
C GLU A 62 8.18 -0.38 8.00
N ASP A 63 9.04 0.62 8.24
CA ASP A 63 10.41 0.49 8.74
C ASP A 63 11.39 -0.24 7.79
N ALA A 64 11.05 -0.50 6.54
CA ALA A 64 12.00 -0.98 5.56
C ALA A 64 13.04 0.12 5.24
N SER A 65 14.31 -0.20 5.40
CA SER A 65 15.40 0.68 5.02
C SER A 65 15.71 0.51 3.54
N HIS A 66 15.63 1.59 2.77
CA HIS A 66 16.03 1.60 1.37
C HIS A 66 16.28 3.03 0.93
N HIS A 67 16.96 3.18 -0.19
CA HIS A 67 17.11 4.45 -0.88
C HIS A 67 16.79 4.25 -2.35
N VAL A 68 15.84 5.02 -2.85
CA VAL A 68 15.42 4.99 -4.25
C VAL A 68 15.27 6.43 -4.74
N GLU A 69 15.82 6.73 -5.91
CA GLU A 69 15.68 8.05 -6.50
C GLU A 69 14.22 8.37 -6.85
N PRO A 70 13.76 9.62 -6.63
CA PRO A 70 12.43 10.04 -7.04
C PRO A 70 12.21 9.81 -8.53
N GLY A 71 11.21 9.03 -8.90
CA GLY A 71 10.97 8.63 -10.29
C GLY A 71 11.59 7.31 -10.68
N SER A 72 12.36 6.64 -9.81
CA SER A 72 12.73 5.25 -9.98
C SER A 72 11.51 4.35 -9.94
N HIS A 73 11.64 3.18 -10.56
CA HIS A 73 10.47 2.40 -10.88
C HIS A 73 10.08 1.46 -9.75
N CYS A 74 10.77 0.44 -9.52
CA CYS A 74 10.41 -0.58 -8.54
C CYS A 74 11.57 -0.80 -7.58
N PHE A 75 11.23 -1.34 -6.43
CA PHE A 75 12.21 -1.88 -5.52
C PHE A 75 12.55 -3.30 -5.98
N CYS A 76 13.82 -3.59 -6.24
CA CYS A 76 14.25 -4.97 -6.27
C CYS A 76 14.54 -5.44 -4.83
N ASP A 77 14.52 -6.73 -4.60
CA ASP A 77 14.73 -7.28 -3.25
C ASP A 77 16.06 -6.85 -2.63
N GLU A 78 17.07 -6.64 -3.46
CA GLU A 78 18.40 -6.21 -3.03
C GLU A 78 18.42 -4.77 -2.53
N GLU A 79 17.44 -3.94 -2.90
CA GLU A 79 17.32 -2.55 -2.47
C GLU A 79 16.55 -2.41 -1.16
N LEU A 80 15.86 -3.46 -0.71
CA LEU A 80 15.09 -3.47 0.52
C LEU A 80 15.87 -4.17 1.64
N ASP A 81 16.19 -3.43 2.67
CA ASP A 81 16.84 -3.97 3.87
C ASP A 81 15.84 -4.10 5.02
N PHE A 82 15.56 -5.34 5.40
CA PHE A 82 14.72 -5.70 6.55
C PHE A 82 15.53 -6.20 7.75
N THR A 83 16.86 -6.15 7.72
CA THR A 83 17.74 -6.73 8.74
C THR A 83 17.42 -6.21 10.14
N HIS A 84 17.05 -4.95 10.26
CA HIS A 84 16.71 -4.31 11.53
C HIS A 84 15.20 -4.06 11.70
N ASN A 85 14.39 -4.50 10.75
CA ASN A 85 12.95 -4.34 10.82
C ASN A 85 12.36 -5.34 11.83
N ARG A 86 11.85 -4.83 12.95
CA ARG A 86 11.24 -5.67 13.99
C ARG A 86 9.78 -6.00 13.70
N ARG A 87 9.09 -5.17 12.94
CA ARG A 87 7.68 -5.37 12.61
C ARG A 87 7.53 -6.36 11.47
N TRP A 88 8.29 -6.18 10.42
CA TRP A 88 8.19 -6.94 9.18
C TRP A 88 9.57 -7.51 8.77
N PRO A 89 10.16 -8.42 9.56
CA PRO A 89 11.54 -8.89 9.33
C PRO A 89 11.70 -9.67 8.03
N SER A 90 10.64 -10.22 7.48
CA SER A 90 10.66 -10.96 6.22
C SER A 90 9.29 -10.93 5.53
N PRO A 91 8.91 -9.82 4.88
CA PRO A 91 7.59 -9.69 4.24
C PRO A 91 7.32 -10.77 3.21
N ARG A 92 8.32 -11.12 2.39
CA ARG A 92 8.20 -12.19 1.40
C ARG A 92 7.80 -13.53 2.02
N ARG A 93 8.46 -13.91 3.12
CA ARG A 93 8.14 -15.15 3.82
C ARG A 93 6.73 -15.11 4.43
N LEU A 94 6.33 -13.97 4.98
CA LEU A 94 4.98 -13.78 5.49
C LEU A 94 3.94 -13.94 4.36
N CYS A 95 4.16 -13.30 3.20
CA CYS A 95 3.28 -13.46 2.04
C CYS A 95 3.17 -14.92 1.59
N GLN A 96 4.29 -15.64 1.53
CA GLN A 96 4.30 -17.07 1.21
C GLN A 96 3.48 -17.88 2.22
N LYS A 97 3.67 -17.64 3.52
CA LYS A 97 2.93 -18.31 4.58
C LYS A 97 1.43 -18.07 4.49
N ILE A 98 1.00 -16.84 4.21
CA ILE A 98 -0.41 -16.51 3.97
C ILE A 98 -0.96 -17.31 2.77
N GLN A 99 -0.20 -17.41 1.69
CA GLN A 99 -0.60 -18.17 0.51
C GLN A 99 -0.65 -19.70 0.77
N GLU A 100 0.26 -20.23 1.59
CA GLU A 100 0.27 -21.64 2.02
C GLU A 100 -0.98 -22.01 2.81
N HIS A 101 -1.58 -21.06 3.56
CA HIS A 101 -2.88 -21.20 4.20
C HIS A 101 -4.07 -21.08 3.23
N GLY A 102 -3.82 -20.97 1.93
CA GLY A 102 -4.85 -20.85 0.90
C GLY A 102 -5.50 -19.46 0.80
N LEU A 103 -4.98 -18.47 1.51
CA LEU A 103 -5.52 -17.12 1.55
C LEU A 103 -4.98 -16.25 0.42
N LYS A 104 -5.82 -15.36 -0.11
CA LYS A 104 -5.38 -14.24 -0.94
C LYS A 104 -4.98 -13.08 -0.04
N LEU A 105 -3.83 -12.47 -0.31
CA LEU A 105 -3.36 -11.29 0.41
C LEU A 105 -3.79 -10.03 -0.33
N ILE A 106 -4.33 -9.09 0.42
CA ILE A 106 -4.60 -7.72 -0.02
C ILE A 106 -3.84 -6.77 0.91
N LEU A 107 -3.05 -5.89 0.33
CA LEU A 107 -2.42 -4.77 1.02
C LEU A 107 -3.30 -3.55 0.85
N TRP A 108 -3.86 -3.05 1.97
CA TRP A 108 -4.71 -1.87 1.94
C TRP A 108 -3.89 -0.63 1.59
N GLN A 109 -4.42 0.21 0.71
CA GLN A 109 -3.76 1.46 0.33
C GLN A 109 -4.76 2.51 -0.14
N ALA A 110 -4.32 3.75 -0.17
CA ALA A 110 -5.05 4.87 -0.77
C ALA A 110 -4.17 5.60 -1.79
N PRO A 111 -4.73 6.13 -2.88
CA PRO A 111 -3.96 6.82 -3.91
C PRO A 111 -3.63 8.26 -3.49
N ILE A 112 -2.96 8.39 -2.38
CA ILE A 112 -2.57 9.65 -1.75
C ILE A 112 -1.07 9.73 -1.55
N LEU A 113 -0.56 10.95 -1.48
CA LEU A 113 0.79 11.25 -1.03
C LEU A 113 0.68 12.07 0.25
N ARG A 114 1.04 11.46 1.37
CA ARG A 114 0.97 12.10 2.69
C ARG A 114 2.32 12.63 3.09
N LEU A 115 2.38 13.90 3.53
CA LEU A 115 3.59 14.43 4.14
C LEU A 115 3.80 13.74 5.49
N PRO A 116 4.94 13.04 5.67
CA PRO A 116 5.28 12.47 6.96
C PRO A 116 5.58 13.58 7.97
N PRO A 117 5.59 13.27 9.27
CA PRO A 117 6.21 14.13 10.25
C PRO A 117 7.66 14.45 9.85
N ASP A 118 8.10 15.67 10.14
CA ASP A 118 9.39 16.21 9.69
C ASP A 118 10.55 15.21 9.85
N GLY A 119 11.18 14.85 8.73
CA GLY A 119 12.37 14.01 8.67
C GLY A 119 12.17 12.51 9.00
N GLN A 120 10.94 12.07 9.25
CA GLN A 120 10.70 10.67 9.61
C GLN A 120 10.83 9.74 8.40
N TYR A 121 10.44 10.20 7.21
CA TYR A 121 10.48 9.41 5.98
C TYR A 121 11.06 10.23 4.82
N PRO A 122 12.40 10.42 4.75
CA PRO A 122 13.03 11.28 3.75
C PRO A 122 12.70 10.91 2.31
N GLN A 123 12.54 9.60 2.02
CA GLN A 123 12.18 9.15 0.68
C GLN A 123 10.77 9.60 0.28
N ALA A 124 9.81 9.53 1.18
CA ALA A 124 8.45 10.01 0.92
C ALA A 124 8.42 11.52 0.65
N GLU A 125 9.23 12.31 1.37
CA GLU A 125 9.37 13.75 1.11
C GLU A 125 9.92 14.02 -0.29
N GLN A 126 10.94 13.27 -0.72
CA GLN A 126 11.50 13.37 -2.06
C GLN A 126 10.50 12.98 -3.14
N ASP A 127 9.78 11.89 -2.95
CA ASP A 127 8.77 11.39 -3.89
C ASP A 127 7.60 12.37 -4.02
N ILE A 128 7.16 12.98 -2.92
CA ILE A 128 6.14 14.04 -2.92
C ILE A 128 6.64 15.27 -3.69
N ALA A 129 7.87 15.71 -3.42
CA ALA A 129 8.47 16.83 -4.14
C ALA A 129 8.57 16.54 -5.65
N TYR A 130 8.96 15.33 -6.02
CA TYR A 130 9.02 14.87 -7.40
C TYR A 130 7.64 14.88 -8.06
N ALA A 131 6.62 14.34 -7.39
CA ALA A 131 5.24 14.30 -7.89
C ALA A 131 4.66 15.72 -8.11
N ILE A 132 4.93 16.65 -7.19
CA ILE A 132 4.52 18.06 -7.33
C ILE A 132 5.21 18.70 -8.54
N LYS A 133 6.54 18.54 -8.64
CA LYS A 133 7.36 19.13 -9.73
C LYS A 133 6.90 18.65 -11.11
N ASN A 134 6.47 17.39 -11.22
CA ASN A 134 6.05 16.79 -12.48
C ASN A 134 4.54 16.90 -12.75
N HIS A 135 3.79 17.61 -11.90
CA HIS A 135 2.33 17.74 -12.00
C HIS A 135 1.60 16.38 -12.00
N TYR A 136 2.03 15.46 -11.13
CA TYR A 136 1.39 14.15 -10.97
C TYR A 136 0.24 14.16 -9.97
N CYS A 137 0.03 15.28 -9.28
CA CYS A 137 -1.07 15.50 -8.34
C CYS A 137 -2.21 16.25 -9.01
N VAL A 138 -3.42 16.07 -8.50
CA VAL A 138 -4.58 16.89 -8.86
C VAL A 138 -4.26 18.35 -8.56
N MET A 139 -4.50 19.24 -9.55
CA MET A 139 -4.17 20.65 -9.44
C MET A 139 -5.44 21.50 -9.29
N MET A 140 -5.35 22.53 -8.48
CA MET A 140 -6.39 23.56 -8.40
C MET A 140 -6.26 24.55 -9.58
N PRO A 141 -7.34 25.29 -9.93
CA PRO A 141 -7.27 26.35 -10.95
C PRO A 141 -6.21 27.43 -10.65
N SER A 142 -5.83 27.58 -9.38
CA SER A 142 -4.75 28.49 -8.94
C SER A 142 -3.34 28.01 -9.33
N GLY A 143 -3.20 26.79 -9.87
CA GLY A 143 -1.91 26.19 -10.17
C GLY A 143 -1.23 25.52 -8.96
N GLN A 144 -1.89 25.50 -7.79
CA GLN A 144 -1.39 24.79 -6.61
C GLN A 144 -1.94 23.36 -6.55
N PRO A 145 -1.18 22.39 -6.00
CA PRO A 145 -1.71 21.05 -5.77
C PRO A 145 -2.94 21.08 -4.84
N PHE A 146 -3.97 20.33 -5.20
CA PHE A 146 -5.11 20.09 -4.31
C PHE A 146 -4.66 19.31 -3.08
N ARG A 147 -5.16 19.71 -1.91
CA ARG A 147 -4.94 19.00 -0.64
C ARG A 147 -6.25 18.57 -0.04
N CYS A 148 -6.30 17.35 0.47
CA CYS A 148 -7.47 16.85 1.19
C CYS A 148 -7.81 17.79 2.36
N ALA A 149 -9.05 18.29 2.39
CA ALA A 149 -9.46 19.31 3.35
C ALA A 149 -9.68 18.73 4.76
N GLU A 150 -10.22 17.52 4.85
CA GLU A 150 -10.72 16.92 6.08
C GLU A 150 -10.40 15.42 6.16
N GLY A 151 -10.68 14.83 7.33
CA GLY A 151 -10.57 13.40 7.59
C GLY A 151 -9.15 12.92 7.84
N TRP A 152 -8.97 11.61 7.78
CA TRP A 152 -7.69 10.95 8.07
C TRP A 152 -6.55 11.43 7.18
N PHE A 153 -6.82 11.72 5.93
CA PHE A 153 -5.83 12.18 4.95
C PHE A 153 -5.73 13.71 4.82
N LYS A 154 -6.17 14.47 5.83
CA LYS A 154 -6.09 15.93 5.82
C LYS A 154 -4.66 16.40 5.47
N GLY A 155 -4.57 17.32 4.50
CA GLY A 155 -3.32 17.89 4.01
C GLY A 155 -2.59 17.04 2.97
N SER A 156 -2.99 15.79 2.76
CA SER A 156 -2.40 14.90 1.75
C SER A 156 -2.75 15.36 0.34
N LEU A 157 -1.87 15.01 -0.61
CA LEU A 157 -2.08 15.25 -2.03
C LEU A 157 -2.79 14.04 -2.64
N LEU A 158 -3.64 14.29 -3.63
CA LEU A 158 -4.23 13.25 -4.46
C LEU A 158 -3.43 13.09 -5.74
N LEU A 159 -3.16 11.84 -6.12
CA LEU A 159 -2.61 11.55 -7.44
C LEU A 159 -3.65 11.82 -8.53
N ASP A 160 -3.18 12.37 -9.65
CA ASP A 160 -4.01 12.60 -10.83
C ASP A 160 -3.99 11.39 -11.77
N PHE A 161 -4.94 10.48 -11.59
CA PHE A 161 -5.08 9.30 -12.45
C PHE A 161 -5.61 9.62 -13.87
N THR A 162 -5.92 10.87 -14.17
CA THR A 162 -6.19 11.32 -15.55
C THR A 162 -4.90 11.63 -16.31
N ASN A 163 -3.77 11.77 -15.59
CA ASN A 163 -2.44 11.98 -16.15
C ASN A 163 -1.74 10.61 -16.37
N PRO A 164 -1.52 10.17 -17.62
CA PRO A 164 -0.88 8.87 -17.89
C PRO A 164 0.53 8.73 -17.28
N LYS A 165 1.27 9.83 -17.15
CA LYS A 165 2.60 9.81 -16.53
C LYS A 165 2.52 9.60 -15.02
N ALA A 166 1.52 10.19 -14.36
CA ALA A 166 1.27 9.94 -12.95
C ALA A 166 0.86 8.49 -12.70
N VAL A 167 -0.01 7.94 -13.55
CA VAL A 167 -0.40 6.53 -13.50
C VAL A 167 0.83 5.62 -13.64
N ALA A 168 1.66 5.84 -14.66
CA ALA A 168 2.86 5.04 -14.89
C ALA A 168 3.84 5.11 -13.71
N TRP A 169 4.05 6.31 -13.15
CA TRP A 169 4.89 6.48 -11.97
C TRP A 169 4.34 5.74 -10.74
N TRP A 170 3.03 5.85 -10.48
CA TRP A 170 2.38 5.16 -9.37
C TRP A 170 2.47 3.64 -9.52
N GLN A 171 2.16 3.12 -10.70
CA GLN A 171 2.27 1.69 -10.99
C GLN A 171 3.69 1.17 -10.80
N ALA A 172 4.69 1.94 -11.27
CA ALA A 172 6.08 1.58 -11.12
C ALA A 172 6.55 1.52 -9.66
N LYS A 173 5.96 2.35 -8.78
CA LYS A 173 6.23 2.32 -7.34
C LYS A 173 5.62 1.09 -6.63
N HIS A 174 4.67 0.40 -7.27
CA HIS A 174 3.90 -0.70 -6.67
C HIS A 174 4.08 -2.03 -7.45
N ALA A 175 5.02 -2.07 -8.38
CA ALA A 175 5.37 -3.28 -9.15
C ALA A 175 6.35 -4.14 -8.37
#